data_d699035996f7d799ff482f7ec09e55fc
#
_entry.id   d699035996f7d799ff482f7ec09e55fc
#
_cell.length_a   1.000
_cell.length_b   1.000
_cell.length_c   1.000
_cell.angle_alpha   90.00
_cell.angle_beta   90.00
_cell.angle_gamma   90.00
#
_symmetry.space_group_name_H-M   'P 1'
#
loop_
_entity.id
_entity.type
_entity.pdbx_description
1 polymer ?
#
loop_
_entity_poly.entity_id
_entity_poly.type
_entity_poly.pdbx_seq_one_letter_code
_entity_poly.pdbx_strand_id
1 'polypeptide(L)'
;SCPRPARQHNAELDESSRKLQDFPLGTNISFICRPGYIRAQGKSLTWTCGDDLQWSQTSVFCSARECKYPGPLENGYFDATALTFGSKLTFRCNEGYRLIGKEEISCDIKSGGVDWSGPVPYCEIIPCEPPPKISNGEYEERGSYVYQSSVTYRCLDVPKGSDPFSLIGSDTIHCTSDAHSNGVWSGPPPECRVVKCEDPRVENGRKMSGFGLTYRYKDSVVFECNQGYFMVGAQVITCEANNIWVPPQPTCEKITPEICPAPKIPSGVLIPAKPVYAKGESVQIRCNAGCSFPDGSAEVTVTCQEQSSWGELQHCSCESEGSGSTPVISHGRVIDGQKSSYSLGDIITFECYPGYTLHGEAQIQYIGNNQWVPAVPACLLSKCFFLLLPKVIVVVVVLLAAFWIYKKFFSQNG
;
A
#
# COMPACT_ATOMS: atom_id res chain seq x y z
N SER A 1 18.03 -65.35 -38.56
CA SER A 1 18.42 -64.74 -37.26
C SER A 1 17.73 -63.40 -37.07
N CYS A 2 17.43 -63.02 -35.86
CA CYS A 2 16.92 -61.72 -35.56
C CYS A 2 17.95 -60.65 -35.84
N PRO A 3 17.51 -59.41 -36.15
CA PRO A 3 18.44 -58.31 -36.34
C PRO A 3 19.14 -57.93 -35.02
N ARG A 4 20.33 -57.35 -35.11
CA ARG A 4 21.02 -56.85 -33.92
C ARG A 4 20.13 -55.89 -33.16
N PRO A 5 19.96 -56.04 -31.83
CA PRO A 5 19.08 -55.19 -31.06
C PRO A 5 19.52 -53.73 -31.17
N ALA A 6 18.57 -52.84 -31.39
CA ALA A 6 18.83 -51.42 -31.43
C ALA A 6 19.32 -50.94 -30.04
N ARG A 7 20.23 -49.97 -30.04
CA ARG A 7 20.74 -49.36 -28.80
C ARG A 7 19.61 -48.75 -28.00
N GLN A 8 19.47 -49.17 -26.77
CA GLN A 8 18.51 -48.63 -25.87
C GLN A 8 19.10 -47.44 -25.10
N HIS A 9 18.31 -46.42 -24.89
CA HIS A 9 18.77 -45.21 -24.21
C HIS A 9 19.01 -45.43 -22.70
N ASN A 10 18.15 -46.20 -22.07
CA ASN A 10 18.11 -46.44 -20.62
C ASN A 10 18.52 -47.85 -20.18
N ALA A 11 18.99 -48.66 -21.12
CA ALA A 11 19.46 -50.01 -20.87
C ALA A 11 20.66 -50.38 -21.77
N GLU A 12 21.39 -51.37 -21.36
CA GLU A 12 22.46 -51.96 -22.16
C GLU A 12 22.40 -53.48 -22.08
N LEU A 13 22.90 -54.16 -23.10
CA LEU A 13 23.03 -55.61 -23.09
C LEU A 13 23.95 -56.04 -21.95
N ASP A 14 23.59 -57.13 -21.28
CA ASP A 14 24.48 -57.76 -20.31
C ASP A 14 25.76 -58.26 -21.01
N GLU A 15 26.77 -58.59 -20.23
CA GLU A 15 28.05 -58.98 -20.75
C GLU A 15 27.98 -60.22 -21.66
N SER A 16 27.11 -61.14 -21.33
CA SER A 16 26.95 -62.39 -22.12
C SER A 16 26.27 -62.12 -23.47
N SER A 17 25.18 -61.36 -23.48
CA SER A 17 24.44 -60.97 -24.68
C SER A 17 25.24 -60.02 -25.59
N ARG A 18 26.11 -59.21 -25.02
CA ARG A 18 27.00 -58.28 -25.77
C ARG A 18 28.02 -59.00 -26.61
N LYS A 19 28.45 -60.22 -26.21
CA LYS A 19 29.42 -61.04 -26.89
C LYS A 19 28.83 -61.80 -28.07
N LEU A 20 27.54 -61.92 -28.19
CA LEU A 20 26.86 -62.63 -29.29
C LEU A 20 26.98 -61.81 -30.58
N GLN A 21 27.38 -62.53 -31.67
CA GLN A 21 27.48 -61.93 -32.99
C GLN A 21 26.26 -62.22 -33.88
N ASP A 22 25.62 -63.38 -33.63
CA ASP A 22 24.48 -63.86 -34.37
C ASP A 22 23.32 -64.17 -33.38
N PHE A 23 22.09 -64.06 -33.87
CA PHE A 23 20.90 -64.22 -33.07
C PHE A 23 19.89 -65.21 -33.72
N PRO A 24 20.24 -66.49 -33.80
CA PRO A 24 19.32 -67.47 -34.37
C PRO A 24 18.03 -67.59 -33.60
N LEU A 25 17.05 -68.24 -34.22
CA LEU A 25 15.73 -68.46 -33.61
C LEU A 25 15.88 -69.08 -32.22
N GLY A 26 15.11 -68.55 -31.25
CA GLY A 26 15.14 -68.98 -29.84
C GLY A 26 16.28 -68.36 -29.01
N THR A 27 17.13 -67.53 -29.60
CA THR A 27 18.18 -66.84 -28.83
C THR A 27 17.57 -65.90 -27.82
N ASN A 28 18.05 -65.98 -26.58
CA ASN A 28 17.71 -65.06 -25.50
C ASN A 28 18.82 -64.05 -25.30
N ILE A 29 18.49 -62.79 -25.29
CA ILE A 29 19.39 -61.70 -24.90
C ILE A 29 18.84 -61.03 -23.66
N SER A 30 19.73 -60.60 -22.80
CA SER A 30 19.36 -59.95 -21.54
C SER A 30 19.90 -58.51 -21.50
N PHE A 31 19.11 -57.64 -20.94
CA PHE A 31 19.46 -56.25 -20.72
C PHE A 31 19.64 -55.97 -19.23
N ILE A 32 20.46 -54.96 -18.98
CA ILE A 32 20.65 -54.36 -17.66
C ILE A 32 20.20 -52.89 -17.75
N CYS A 33 19.33 -52.47 -16.86
CA CYS A 33 18.98 -51.03 -16.77
C CYS A 33 20.24 -50.23 -16.38
N ARG A 34 20.47 -49.14 -17.06
CA ARG A 34 21.60 -48.25 -16.75
C ARG A 34 21.43 -47.62 -15.36
N PRO A 35 22.55 -47.16 -14.74
CA PRO A 35 22.47 -46.41 -13.49
C PRO A 35 21.44 -45.31 -13.58
N GLY A 36 20.61 -45.16 -12.54
CA GLY A 36 19.48 -44.22 -12.52
C GLY A 36 18.16 -44.76 -13.06
N TYR A 37 18.17 -46.01 -13.61
CA TYR A 37 17.00 -46.66 -14.17
C TYR A 37 16.69 -47.98 -13.44
N ILE A 38 15.45 -48.41 -13.50
CA ILE A 38 14.96 -49.64 -12.91
C ILE A 38 14.01 -50.34 -13.88
N ARG A 39 13.92 -51.67 -13.79
CA ARG A 39 12.97 -52.44 -14.60
C ARG A 39 11.52 -51.92 -14.39
N ALA A 40 10.88 -51.56 -15.49
CA ALA A 40 9.49 -51.17 -15.48
C ALA A 40 8.59 -52.31 -15.05
N GLN A 41 7.56 -52.02 -14.26
CA GLN A 41 6.66 -53.02 -13.75
C GLN A 41 5.99 -53.81 -14.86
N GLY A 42 5.97 -55.17 -14.73
CA GLY A 42 5.41 -56.07 -15.75
C GLY A 42 6.19 -56.24 -17.02
N LYS A 43 7.41 -55.68 -17.11
CA LYS A 43 8.28 -55.80 -18.28
C LYS A 43 9.40 -56.77 -18.00
N SER A 44 9.85 -57.51 -19.08
CA SER A 44 10.97 -58.43 -19.01
C SER A 44 12.26 -57.72 -19.50
N LEU A 45 13.37 -58.03 -18.85
CA LEU A 45 14.70 -57.61 -19.29
C LEU A 45 15.31 -58.62 -20.32
N THR A 46 14.67 -59.73 -20.56
CA THR A 46 15.08 -60.76 -21.51
C THR A 46 14.21 -60.72 -22.75
N TRP A 47 14.82 -60.63 -23.91
CA TRP A 47 14.16 -60.69 -25.20
C TRP A 47 14.50 -62.00 -25.86
N THR A 48 13.53 -62.61 -26.49
CA THR A 48 13.66 -63.87 -27.22
C THR A 48 13.47 -63.63 -28.72
N CYS A 49 14.32 -64.20 -29.56
CA CYS A 49 14.14 -64.21 -31.02
C CYS A 49 13.02 -65.16 -31.39
N GLY A 50 11.87 -64.64 -31.84
CA GLY A 50 10.70 -65.41 -32.22
C GLY A 50 10.77 -66.03 -33.61
N ASP A 51 9.76 -66.87 -33.91
CA ASP A 51 9.64 -67.58 -35.20
C ASP A 51 9.49 -66.60 -36.38
N ASP A 52 9.01 -65.41 -36.16
CA ASP A 52 8.90 -64.32 -37.11
C ASP A 52 10.21 -63.53 -37.32
N LEU A 53 11.29 -63.97 -36.70
CA LEU A 53 12.59 -63.31 -36.68
C LEU A 53 12.53 -61.89 -36.12
N GLN A 54 11.56 -61.67 -35.20
CA GLN A 54 11.46 -60.42 -34.45
C GLN A 54 11.74 -60.70 -32.99
N TRP A 55 12.18 -59.63 -32.28
CA TRP A 55 12.36 -59.70 -30.83
C TRP A 55 11.02 -59.69 -30.10
N SER A 56 10.86 -60.52 -29.06
CA SER A 56 9.65 -60.64 -28.26
C SER A 56 9.19 -59.34 -27.61
N GLN A 57 10.04 -58.36 -27.51
CA GLN A 57 9.77 -57.10 -26.88
C GLN A 57 10.49 -55.93 -27.61
N THR A 58 9.77 -54.86 -27.91
CA THR A 58 10.33 -53.66 -28.57
C THR A 58 9.99 -52.35 -27.78
N SER A 59 9.22 -52.49 -26.70
CA SER A 59 8.79 -51.32 -25.89
C SER A 59 9.73 -51.02 -24.72
N VAL A 60 9.65 -49.83 -24.22
CA VAL A 60 10.43 -49.37 -23.05
C VAL A 60 10.23 -50.31 -21.86
N PHE A 61 11.30 -50.84 -21.31
CA PHE A 61 11.30 -51.80 -20.20
C PHE A 61 12.15 -51.35 -19.00
N CYS A 62 12.93 -50.28 -19.12
CA CYS A 62 13.60 -49.59 -18.01
C CYS A 62 13.03 -48.18 -17.87
N SER A 63 12.56 -47.84 -16.72
CA SER A 63 12.07 -46.50 -16.36
C SER A 63 13.04 -45.80 -15.42
N ALA A 64 13.07 -44.47 -15.47
CA ALA A 64 13.88 -43.70 -14.56
C ALA A 64 13.42 -43.92 -13.11
N ARG A 65 14.38 -44.08 -12.20
CA ARG A 65 14.10 -44.13 -10.77
C ARG A 65 13.57 -42.77 -10.29
N GLU A 66 12.76 -42.78 -9.28
CA GLU A 66 12.22 -41.59 -8.67
C GLU A 66 13.00 -41.22 -7.41
N CYS A 67 13.33 -39.93 -7.29
CA CYS A 67 13.76 -39.35 -6.03
C CYS A 67 12.58 -39.14 -5.11
N LYS A 68 12.84 -39.16 -3.81
CA LYS A 68 11.80 -38.96 -2.81
C LYS A 68 11.21 -37.54 -2.93
N TYR A 69 9.90 -37.44 -2.81
CA TYR A 69 9.24 -36.12 -2.72
C TYR A 69 9.84 -35.29 -1.58
N PRO A 70 10.33 -34.05 -1.85
CA PRO A 70 11.07 -33.27 -0.86
C PRO A 70 10.19 -32.69 0.27
N GLY A 71 8.87 -32.77 0.13
CA GLY A 71 7.93 -32.10 1.02
C GLY A 71 7.58 -30.69 0.53
N PRO A 72 6.61 -30.03 1.13
CA PRO A 72 6.25 -28.66 0.83
C PRO A 72 7.35 -27.70 1.29
N LEU A 73 7.60 -26.66 0.50
CA LEU A 73 8.50 -25.55 0.88
C LEU A 73 7.68 -24.53 1.67
N GLU A 74 8.00 -24.34 2.92
CA GLU A 74 7.35 -23.32 3.74
C GLU A 74 7.68 -21.92 3.22
N ASN A 75 6.67 -21.05 3.09
CA ASN A 75 6.77 -19.68 2.55
C ASN A 75 7.35 -19.63 1.11
N GLY A 76 7.15 -20.69 0.36
CA GLY A 76 7.63 -20.76 -1.01
C GLY A 76 7.01 -21.93 -1.75
N TYR A 77 7.55 -22.22 -2.91
CA TYR A 77 7.14 -23.29 -3.78
C TYR A 77 8.32 -23.76 -4.65
N PHE A 78 8.16 -24.90 -5.29
CA PHE A 78 9.12 -25.36 -6.30
C PHE A 78 8.38 -25.83 -7.54
N ASP A 79 9.05 -25.65 -8.67
CA ASP A 79 8.62 -26.16 -9.95
C ASP A 79 9.33 -27.48 -10.23
N ALA A 80 8.56 -28.50 -10.60
CA ALA A 80 9.08 -29.80 -10.99
C ALA A 80 8.31 -30.33 -12.20
N THR A 81 9.01 -30.75 -13.24
CA THR A 81 8.40 -31.46 -14.35
C THR A 81 8.14 -32.93 -13.98
N ALA A 82 9.04 -33.52 -13.20
CA ALA A 82 8.96 -34.86 -12.64
C ALA A 82 9.93 -34.98 -11.46
N LEU A 83 9.85 -36.10 -10.73
CA LEU A 83 10.77 -36.40 -9.62
C LEU A 83 11.77 -37.51 -10.02
N THR A 84 11.83 -37.86 -11.29
CA THR A 84 12.65 -38.95 -11.83
C THR A 84 14.13 -38.54 -12.00
N PHE A 85 14.99 -39.54 -12.08
CA PHE A 85 16.42 -39.33 -12.39
C PHE A 85 16.64 -38.36 -13.54
N GLY A 86 17.50 -37.37 -13.32
CA GLY A 86 17.77 -36.27 -14.25
C GLY A 86 16.83 -35.09 -14.19
N SER A 87 15.74 -35.20 -13.44
CA SER A 87 14.82 -34.06 -13.22
C SER A 87 15.42 -33.07 -12.25
N LYS A 88 15.02 -31.80 -12.40
CA LYS A 88 15.43 -30.68 -11.57
C LYS A 88 14.24 -30.08 -10.82
N LEU A 89 14.52 -29.63 -9.62
CA LEU A 89 13.59 -28.80 -8.82
C LEU A 89 14.15 -27.39 -8.74
N THR A 90 13.35 -26.42 -9.11
CA THR A 90 13.69 -25.01 -8.97
C THR A 90 12.83 -24.41 -7.87
N PHE A 91 13.46 -23.89 -6.83
CA PHE A 91 12.82 -23.35 -5.64
C PHE A 91 12.65 -21.84 -5.74
N ARG A 92 11.49 -21.36 -5.29
CA ARG A 92 11.16 -19.94 -5.21
C ARG A 92 10.48 -19.63 -3.90
N CYS A 93 10.78 -18.46 -3.34
CA CYS A 93 10.13 -17.98 -2.14
C CYS A 93 8.99 -17.03 -2.49
N ASN A 94 7.99 -17.01 -1.62
CA ASN A 94 6.90 -16.03 -1.68
C ASN A 94 7.44 -14.61 -1.46
N GLU A 95 6.64 -13.62 -1.84
CA GLU A 95 6.98 -12.22 -1.59
C GLU A 95 7.29 -11.96 -0.11
N GLY A 96 8.35 -11.22 0.14
CA GLY A 96 8.82 -10.94 1.51
C GLY A 96 9.75 -11.98 2.10
N TYR A 97 10.06 -13.04 1.37
CA TYR A 97 10.98 -14.09 1.79
C TYR A 97 12.14 -14.22 0.81
N ARG A 98 13.30 -14.64 1.31
CA ARG A 98 14.49 -14.90 0.52
C ARG A 98 14.90 -16.36 0.63
N LEU A 99 15.46 -16.88 -0.44
CA LEU A 99 15.93 -18.27 -0.51
C LEU A 99 17.29 -18.41 0.17
N ILE A 100 17.38 -19.33 1.11
CA ILE A 100 18.62 -19.72 1.77
C ILE A 100 18.96 -21.14 1.33
N GLY A 101 20.01 -21.27 0.55
CA GLY A 101 20.46 -22.52 -0.06
C GLY A 101 20.56 -22.41 -1.57
N LYS A 102 20.58 -23.57 -2.25
CA LYS A 102 20.63 -23.63 -3.70
C LYS A 102 19.24 -23.43 -4.30
N GLU A 103 19.16 -22.62 -5.32
CA GLU A 103 17.91 -22.39 -6.07
C GLU A 103 17.47 -23.66 -6.84
N GLU A 104 18.42 -24.50 -7.26
CA GLU A 104 18.14 -25.69 -8.03
C GLU A 104 18.86 -26.90 -7.45
N ILE A 105 18.16 -28.04 -7.37
CA ILE A 105 18.72 -29.36 -7.08
C ILE A 105 18.24 -30.34 -8.13
N SER A 106 19.06 -31.38 -8.41
CA SER A 106 18.76 -32.41 -9.39
C SER A 106 18.64 -33.80 -8.73
N CYS A 107 17.86 -34.67 -9.35
CA CYS A 107 17.79 -36.07 -8.97
C CYS A 107 18.94 -36.84 -9.60
N ASP A 108 19.94 -37.17 -8.83
CA ASP A 108 21.20 -37.74 -9.27
C ASP A 108 21.44 -39.17 -8.72
N ILE A 109 22.39 -39.89 -9.31
CA ILE A 109 22.78 -41.19 -8.82
C ILE A 109 23.58 -41.03 -7.53
N LYS A 110 23.14 -41.73 -6.49
CA LYS A 110 23.85 -41.83 -5.21
C LYS A 110 23.76 -43.22 -4.62
N SER A 111 24.91 -43.78 -4.19
CA SER A 111 24.97 -45.03 -3.40
C SER A 111 24.11 -46.20 -3.95
N GLY A 112 24.13 -46.40 -5.29
CA GLY A 112 23.36 -47.49 -5.92
C GLY A 112 21.88 -47.21 -6.18
N GLY A 113 21.43 -46.01 -5.88
CA GLY A 113 20.08 -45.49 -6.15
C GLY A 113 20.10 -44.10 -6.71
N VAL A 114 19.05 -43.37 -6.47
CA VAL A 114 18.94 -41.95 -6.80
C VAL A 114 18.55 -41.14 -5.57
N ASP A 115 19.07 -39.93 -5.48
CA ASP A 115 18.73 -38.98 -4.42
C ASP A 115 18.99 -37.55 -4.91
N TRP A 116 18.45 -36.58 -4.21
CA TRP A 116 18.66 -35.18 -4.56
C TRP A 116 20.13 -34.76 -4.40
N SER A 117 20.62 -33.93 -5.33
CA SER A 117 22.02 -33.48 -5.39
C SER A 117 22.46 -32.67 -4.17
N GLY A 118 21.54 -32.12 -3.46
CA GLY A 118 21.78 -31.32 -2.26
C GLY A 118 20.56 -31.23 -1.35
N PRO A 119 20.71 -30.56 -0.20
CA PRO A 119 19.59 -30.34 0.73
C PRO A 119 18.55 -29.40 0.12
N VAL A 120 17.30 -29.56 0.55
CA VAL A 120 16.22 -28.64 0.21
C VAL A 120 16.50 -27.29 0.86
N PRO A 121 16.47 -26.18 0.11
CA PRO A 121 16.63 -24.84 0.66
C PRO A 121 15.41 -24.47 1.51
N TYR A 122 15.48 -23.33 2.19
CA TYR A 122 14.35 -22.79 2.93
C TYR A 122 14.16 -21.31 2.62
N CYS A 123 12.95 -20.82 2.85
CA CYS A 123 12.59 -19.42 2.68
C CYS A 123 12.58 -18.72 4.04
N GLU A 124 13.42 -17.72 4.18
CA GLU A 124 13.54 -16.90 5.37
C GLU A 124 12.86 -15.55 5.12
N ILE A 125 12.12 -15.04 6.11
CA ILE A 125 11.60 -13.68 6.03
C ILE A 125 12.75 -12.69 5.87
N ILE A 126 12.64 -11.75 4.94
CA ILE A 126 13.70 -10.80 4.63
C ILE A 126 13.92 -9.88 5.83
N PRO A 127 15.13 -9.85 6.43
CA PRO A 127 15.46 -8.92 7.52
C PRO A 127 15.90 -7.57 6.95
N CYS A 128 15.61 -6.49 7.67
CA CYS A 128 16.20 -5.18 7.45
C CYS A 128 17.19 -4.84 8.55
N GLU A 129 18.22 -4.07 8.19
CA GLU A 129 19.08 -3.43 9.18
C GLU A 129 18.27 -2.46 10.05
N PRO A 130 18.74 -2.14 11.26
CA PRO A 130 18.09 -1.14 12.09
C PRO A 130 17.86 0.17 11.30
N PRO A 131 16.70 0.85 11.49
CA PRO A 131 16.42 2.07 10.77
C PRO A 131 17.44 3.17 11.13
N PRO A 132 17.75 4.08 10.19
CA PRO A 132 18.70 5.15 10.44
C PRO A 132 18.26 6.04 11.61
N LYS A 133 19.19 6.41 12.47
CA LYS A 133 18.96 7.41 13.53
C LYS A 133 19.01 8.80 12.91
N ILE A 134 18.16 9.69 13.39
CA ILE A 134 18.09 11.08 12.94
C ILE A 134 18.47 12.05 14.06
N SER A 135 19.00 13.20 13.68
CA SER A 135 19.29 14.28 14.61
C SER A 135 17.99 14.92 15.10
N ASN A 136 17.93 15.24 16.39
CA ASN A 136 16.78 15.88 17.04
C ASN A 136 15.46 15.11 16.92
N GLY A 137 15.54 13.82 16.66
CA GLY A 137 14.39 12.94 16.56
C GLY A 137 14.71 11.54 17.05
N GLU A 138 13.68 10.75 17.21
CA GLU A 138 13.76 9.39 17.71
C GLU A 138 12.66 8.51 17.11
N TYR A 139 12.80 7.22 17.25
CA TYR A 139 11.79 6.21 16.97
C TYR A 139 11.79 5.15 18.07
N GLU A 140 10.72 4.39 18.17
CA GLU A 140 10.66 3.27 19.10
C GLU A 140 11.53 2.12 18.59
N GLU A 141 12.62 1.82 19.32
CA GLU A 141 13.52 0.74 18.98
C GLU A 141 12.86 -0.62 19.23
N ARG A 142 13.05 -1.54 18.28
CA ARG A 142 12.61 -2.94 18.37
C ARG A 142 13.82 -3.86 18.26
N GLY A 143 13.70 -5.09 18.78
CA GLY A 143 14.79 -6.06 18.75
C GLY A 143 15.15 -6.57 17.37
N SER A 144 14.23 -6.51 16.41
CA SER A 144 14.46 -6.93 15.02
C SER A 144 13.47 -6.26 14.05
N TYR A 145 13.91 -6.12 12.82
CA TYR A 145 13.11 -5.55 11.74
C TYR A 145 13.10 -6.54 10.57
N VAL A 146 11.91 -6.87 10.11
CA VAL A 146 11.69 -7.81 9.01
C VAL A 146 10.76 -7.20 7.97
N TYR A 147 10.63 -7.84 6.82
CA TYR A 147 9.75 -7.39 5.75
C TYR A 147 8.36 -6.96 6.28
N GLN A 148 7.90 -5.78 5.85
CA GLN A 148 6.70 -5.06 6.29
C GLN A 148 6.74 -4.48 7.72
N SER A 149 7.81 -4.63 8.48
CA SER A 149 7.96 -3.87 9.72
C SER A 149 7.99 -2.37 9.43
N SER A 150 7.21 -1.59 10.16
CA SER A 150 7.17 -0.13 10.03
C SER A 150 7.80 0.55 11.25
N VAL A 151 8.43 1.68 11.00
CA VAL A 151 9.01 2.55 12.04
C VAL A 151 8.50 3.96 11.82
N THR A 152 7.99 4.56 12.88
CA THR A 152 7.52 5.94 12.89
C THR A 152 8.45 6.80 13.70
N TYR A 153 8.95 7.86 13.07
CA TYR A 153 9.83 8.85 13.69
C TYR A 153 9.02 9.98 14.31
N ARG A 154 9.57 10.55 15.35
CA ARG A 154 9.08 11.79 15.95
C ARG A 154 10.24 12.71 16.27
N CYS A 155 9.98 14.01 16.28
CA CYS A 155 10.97 14.98 16.72
C CYS A 155 10.97 15.10 18.24
N LEU A 156 12.14 15.38 18.79
CA LEU A 156 12.31 15.60 20.23
C LEU A 156 11.58 16.88 20.67
N ASP A 157 11.03 16.84 21.87
CA ASP A 157 10.48 18.02 22.51
C ASP A 157 11.57 19.04 22.85
N VAL A 158 11.21 20.30 22.78
CA VAL A 158 12.09 21.42 23.15
C VAL A 158 11.59 22.11 24.43
N PRO A 159 12.50 22.76 25.21
CA PRO A 159 12.10 23.54 26.37
C PRO A 159 11.09 24.65 25.99
N LYS A 160 10.23 25.02 26.93
CA LYS A 160 9.30 26.16 26.76
C LYS A 160 10.06 27.43 26.38
N GLY A 161 9.58 28.09 25.31
CA GLY A 161 10.19 29.31 24.78
C GLY A 161 11.19 29.11 23.67
N SER A 162 11.56 27.87 23.34
CA SER A 162 12.35 27.53 22.18
C SER A 162 11.46 27.17 20.98
N ASP A 163 11.96 27.43 19.78
CA ASP A 163 11.25 27.05 18.55
C ASP A 163 11.25 25.53 18.42
N PRO A 164 10.09 24.89 18.24
CA PRO A 164 10.00 23.43 18.13
C PRO A 164 10.56 22.93 16.80
N PHE A 165 11.03 21.68 16.81
CA PHE A 165 11.41 21.00 15.59
C PHE A 165 10.17 20.64 14.76
N SER A 166 10.30 20.77 13.45
CA SER A 166 9.33 20.29 12.47
C SER A 166 9.88 19.01 11.81
N LEU A 167 9.02 18.01 11.67
CA LEU A 167 9.37 16.79 10.96
C LEU A 167 9.16 17.00 9.46
N ILE A 168 10.25 16.85 8.69
CA ILE A 168 10.31 17.07 7.26
C ILE A 168 10.52 15.73 6.56
N GLY A 169 9.64 15.41 5.65
CA GLY A 169 9.61 14.11 4.96
C GLY A 169 8.51 13.20 5.49
N SER A 170 8.57 11.91 5.15
CA SER A 170 7.65 10.92 5.68
C SER A 170 8.04 10.55 7.10
N ASP A 171 7.09 10.59 8.02
CA ASP A 171 7.30 10.17 9.40
C ASP A 171 7.50 8.66 9.54
N THR A 172 7.00 7.89 8.60
CA THR A 172 7.00 6.42 8.64
C THR A 172 7.72 5.85 7.43
N ILE A 173 8.64 4.92 7.70
CA ILE A 173 9.29 4.07 6.71
C ILE A 173 9.01 2.60 7.05
N HIS A 174 9.01 1.73 6.05
CA HIS A 174 8.81 0.30 6.24
C HIS A 174 9.91 -0.52 5.56
N CYS A 175 10.18 -1.69 6.14
CA CYS A 175 11.11 -2.65 5.59
C CYS A 175 10.49 -3.30 4.35
N THR A 176 11.18 -3.21 3.23
CA THR A 176 10.81 -3.82 1.95
C THR A 176 12.01 -4.58 1.39
N SER A 177 11.95 -5.02 0.15
CA SER A 177 13.04 -5.71 -0.52
C SER A 177 13.43 -5.05 -1.83
N ASP A 178 14.71 -5.13 -2.16
CA ASP A 178 15.21 -4.77 -3.48
C ASP A 178 15.01 -5.93 -4.50
N ALA A 179 15.46 -5.72 -5.73
CA ALA A 179 15.38 -6.72 -6.79
C ALA A 179 16.18 -8.01 -6.50
N HIS A 180 17.09 -7.99 -5.55
CA HIS A 180 17.94 -9.12 -5.13
C HIS A 180 17.47 -9.76 -3.82
N SER A 181 16.26 -9.43 -3.35
CA SER A 181 15.71 -9.92 -2.09
C SER A 181 16.54 -9.51 -0.85
N ASN A 182 17.24 -8.38 -0.91
CA ASN A 182 17.86 -7.77 0.25
C ASN A 182 16.87 -6.85 0.94
N GLY A 183 16.88 -6.83 2.26
CA GLY A 183 16.06 -5.92 3.06
C GLY A 183 16.53 -4.47 2.90
N VAL A 184 15.63 -3.59 2.51
CA VAL A 184 15.85 -2.15 2.37
C VAL A 184 14.67 -1.38 2.96
N TRP A 185 14.94 -0.17 3.43
CA TRP A 185 13.87 0.71 3.88
C TRP A 185 13.19 1.39 2.69
N SER A 186 11.89 1.59 2.78
CA SER A 186 11.04 2.13 1.70
C SER A 186 11.41 3.53 1.23
N GLY A 187 12.15 4.27 2.04
CA GLY A 187 12.61 5.61 1.72
C GLY A 187 13.61 6.13 2.74
N PRO A 188 14.13 7.35 2.53
CA PRO A 188 15.02 7.99 3.49
C PRO A 188 14.28 8.32 4.79
N PRO A 189 14.98 8.38 5.94
CA PRO A 189 14.40 8.86 7.18
C PRO A 189 14.03 10.34 7.06
N PRO A 190 13.07 10.82 7.86
CA PRO A 190 12.74 12.25 7.91
C PRO A 190 13.84 13.06 8.58
N GLU A 191 13.72 14.36 8.50
CA GLU A 191 14.57 15.31 9.22
C GLU A 191 13.76 16.03 10.29
N CYS A 192 14.38 16.29 11.44
CA CYS A 192 13.84 17.15 12.48
C CYS A 192 14.67 18.42 12.56
N ARG A 193 14.11 19.54 12.13
CA ARG A 193 14.75 20.85 12.21
C ARG A 193 13.75 21.96 12.46
N VAL A 194 14.24 23.09 12.93
CA VAL A 194 13.44 24.31 13.09
C VAL A 194 13.18 24.90 11.72
N VAL A 195 11.88 25.06 11.37
CA VAL A 195 11.44 25.79 10.18
C VAL A 195 10.66 26.99 10.64
N LYS A 196 11.05 28.16 10.16
CA LYS A 196 10.43 29.43 10.52
C LYS A 196 10.39 30.36 9.31
N CYS A 197 9.20 30.60 8.79
CA CYS A 197 9.01 31.56 7.71
C CYS A 197 8.70 32.95 8.29
N GLU A 198 9.15 33.97 7.60
CA GLU A 198 8.84 35.34 7.95
C GLU A 198 7.38 35.68 7.67
N ASP A 199 6.87 36.70 8.36
CA ASP A 199 5.50 37.17 8.17
C ASP A 199 5.28 37.70 6.74
N PRO A 200 4.47 37.01 5.93
CA PRO A 200 4.30 37.41 4.53
C PRO A 200 3.37 38.64 4.46
N ARG A 201 3.73 39.61 3.66
CA ARG A 201 2.97 40.84 3.44
C ARG A 201 2.78 41.08 1.96
N VAL A 202 1.56 41.41 1.59
CA VAL A 202 1.19 41.75 0.21
C VAL A 202 0.66 43.17 0.21
N GLU A 203 1.33 44.05 -0.56
CA GLU A 203 0.89 45.44 -0.74
C GLU A 203 -0.46 45.44 -1.49
N ASN A 204 -1.38 46.32 -1.05
CA ASN A 204 -2.75 46.40 -1.58
C ASN A 204 -3.55 45.07 -1.48
N GLY A 205 -3.14 44.20 -0.58
CA GLY A 205 -3.80 42.96 -0.25
C GLY A 205 -3.99 42.75 1.25
N ARG A 206 -4.71 41.75 1.61
CA ARG A 206 -4.95 41.35 3.00
C ARG A 206 -4.88 39.87 3.18
N LYS A 207 -4.52 39.44 4.37
CA LYS A 207 -4.62 38.03 4.78
C LYS A 207 -6.06 37.68 5.07
N MET A 208 -6.55 36.57 4.51
CA MET A 208 -7.86 36.03 4.77
C MET A 208 -7.83 34.94 5.85
N SER A 209 -6.72 34.22 5.91
CA SER A 209 -6.46 33.21 6.93
C SER A 209 -4.96 33.07 7.18
N GLY A 210 -4.58 32.29 8.20
CA GLY A 210 -3.18 32.11 8.56
C GLY A 210 -2.62 33.31 9.32
N PHE A 211 -3.38 33.88 10.26
CA PHE A 211 -2.94 34.98 11.11
C PHE A 211 -2.00 34.45 12.19
N GLY A 212 -0.79 34.91 12.21
CA GLY A 212 0.22 34.53 13.20
C GLY A 212 1.38 35.52 13.22
N LEU A 213 2.19 35.46 14.27
CA LEU A 213 3.44 36.19 14.39
C LEU A 213 4.63 35.38 13.88
N THR A 214 4.50 34.06 13.90
CA THR A 214 5.51 33.11 13.45
C THR A 214 4.84 31.97 12.69
N TYR A 215 5.46 31.52 11.63
CA TYR A 215 4.96 30.45 10.76
C TYR A 215 5.94 29.29 10.74
N ARG A 216 5.41 28.09 10.87
CA ARG A 216 6.15 26.84 10.90
C ARG A 216 5.97 26.05 9.60
N TYR A 217 6.69 24.95 9.47
CA TYR A 217 6.55 24.05 8.33
C TYR A 217 5.10 23.63 8.10
N LYS A 218 4.66 23.78 6.85
CA LYS A 218 3.28 23.52 6.38
C LYS A 218 2.20 24.50 6.83
N ASP A 219 2.55 25.53 7.59
CA ASP A 219 1.58 26.61 7.82
C ASP A 219 1.29 27.33 6.50
N SER A 220 0.02 27.64 6.28
CA SER A 220 -0.45 28.28 5.05
C SER A 220 -1.08 29.64 5.34
N VAL A 221 -0.90 30.56 4.41
CA VAL A 221 -1.53 31.88 4.44
C VAL A 221 -2.31 32.10 3.15
N VAL A 222 -3.53 32.61 3.29
CA VAL A 222 -4.41 32.95 2.16
C VAL A 222 -4.52 34.44 2.05
N PHE A 223 -4.31 34.96 0.85
CA PHE A 223 -4.41 36.39 0.54
C PHE A 223 -5.60 36.72 -0.34
N GLU A 224 -6.07 37.94 -0.23
CA GLU A 224 -7.04 38.56 -1.13
C GLU A 224 -6.57 39.99 -1.44
N CYS A 225 -6.70 40.38 -2.69
CA CYS A 225 -6.40 41.76 -3.07
C CYS A 225 -7.54 42.71 -2.65
N ASN A 226 -7.18 43.95 -2.30
CA ASN A 226 -8.14 44.99 -1.99
C ASN A 226 -9.00 45.32 -3.22
N GLN A 227 -10.14 45.93 -2.99
CA GLN A 227 -11.02 46.34 -4.08
C GLN A 227 -10.30 47.24 -5.09
N GLY A 228 -10.48 46.97 -6.37
CA GLY A 228 -9.78 47.68 -7.46
C GLY A 228 -8.40 47.12 -7.82
N TYR A 229 -8.03 46.01 -7.19
CA TYR A 229 -6.76 45.31 -7.50
C TYR A 229 -7.08 43.83 -7.86
N PHE A 230 -6.23 43.25 -8.69
CA PHE A 230 -6.26 41.84 -9.04
C PHE A 230 -4.97 41.15 -8.61
N MET A 231 -5.05 39.85 -8.37
CA MET A 231 -3.93 39.06 -7.88
C MET A 231 -3.12 38.47 -9.03
N VAL A 232 -1.79 38.64 -8.94
CA VAL A 232 -0.82 37.95 -9.78
C VAL A 232 -0.03 37.01 -8.88
N GLY A 233 -0.08 35.73 -9.18
CA GLY A 233 0.50 34.67 -8.36
C GLY A 233 -0.56 33.83 -7.65
N ALA A 234 -0.11 33.02 -6.69
CA ALA A 234 -0.98 32.10 -5.98
C ALA A 234 -1.66 32.77 -4.77
N GLN A 235 -2.94 32.51 -4.62
CA GLN A 235 -3.72 33.00 -3.48
C GLN A 235 -3.28 32.39 -2.16
N VAL A 236 -2.84 31.12 -2.18
CA VAL A 236 -2.40 30.37 -1.01
C VAL A 236 -0.90 30.11 -1.13
N ILE A 237 -0.17 30.45 -0.08
CA ILE A 237 1.24 30.15 0.06
C ILE A 237 1.47 29.31 1.31
N THR A 238 2.45 28.41 1.26
CA THR A 238 2.76 27.49 2.35
C THR A 238 4.22 27.62 2.73
N CYS A 239 4.49 27.63 4.04
CA CYS A 239 5.85 27.66 4.58
C CYS A 239 6.51 26.30 4.37
N GLU A 240 7.60 26.28 3.60
CA GLU A 240 8.34 25.08 3.26
C GLU A 240 9.66 24.95 4.01
N ALA A 241 10.26 23.75 3.89
CA ALA A 241 11.40 23.30 4.69
C ALA A 241 12.64 24.22 4.67
N ASN A 242 12.78 25.06 3.66
CA ASN A 242 13.92 25.98 3.53
C ASN A 242 13.64 27.38 4.11
N ASN A 243 12.65 27.54 4.97
CA ASN A 243 12.19 28.81 5.54
C ASN A 243 11.68 29.80 4.47
N ILE A 244 11.11 29.28 3.39
CA ILE A 244 10.57 30.06 2.29
C ILE A 244 9.09 29.74 2.06
N TRP A 245 8.40 30.72 1.51
CA TRP A 245 7.03 30.57 1.07
C TRP A 245 6.98 29.98 -0.34
N VAL A 246 6.18 28.92 -0.52
CA VAL A 246 5.97 28.26 -1.81
C VAL A 246 4.46 28.12 -2.05
N PRO A 247 3.94 28.53 -3.20
CA PRO A 247 4.60 29.42 -4.18
C PRO A 247 5.05 30.75 -3.59
N PRO A 248 5.83 31.58 -4.31
CA PRO A 248 6.20 32.91 -3.84
C PRO A 248 4.98 33.78 -3.52
N GLN A 249 5.16 34.77 -2.67
CA GLN A 249 4.08 35.68 -2.28
C GLN A 249 3.48 36.34 -3.55
N PRO A 250 2.14 36.40 -3.64
CA PRO A 250 1.49 37.10 -4.75
C PRO A 250 1.66 38.61 -4.69
N THR A 251 1.38 39.24 -5.79
CA THR A 251 1.30 40.71 -5.87
C THR A 251 -0.15 41.11 -6.17
N CYS A 252 -0.56 42.30 -5.72
CA CYS A 252 -1.84 42.89 -6.06
C CYS A 252 -1.61 44.09 -6.97
N GLU A 253 -2.02 43.98 -8.20
CA GLU A 253 -1.85 45.01 -9.22
C GLU A 253 -3.17 45.77 -9.44
N LYS A 254 -3.08 47.04 -9.77
CA LYS A 254 -4.25 47.92 -9.96
C LYS A 254 -4.98 47.56 -11.26
N ILE A 255 -6.30 47.37 -11.16
CA ILE A 255 -7.16 47.20 -12.32
C ILE A 255 -7.27 48.54 -13.08
N THR A 256 -6.96 48.51 -14.39
CA THR A 256 -7.13 49.64 -15.28
C THR A 256 -8.31 49.42 -16.24
N PRO A 257 -8.88 50.46 -16.86
CA PRO A 257 -10.04 50.31 -17.77
C PRO A 257 -9.74 49.45 -19.02
N GLU A 258 -8.48 49.23 -19.34
CA GLU A 258 -8.02 48.49 -20.52
C GLU A 258 -7.82 47.00 -20.27
N ILE A 259 -8.05 46.52 -19.04
CA ILE A 259 -7.89 45.12 -18.66
C ILE A 259 -9.08 44.62 -17.87
N CYS A 260 -9.41 43.34 -18.07
CA CYS A 260 -10.39 42.62 -17.22
C CYS A 260 -9.65 41.64 -16.32
N PRO A 261 -9.87 41.62 -15.02
CA PRO A 261 -9.40 40.54 -14.18
C PRO A 261 -10.09 39.23 -14.58
N ALA A 262 -9.44 38.10 -14.34
CA ALA A 262 -10.01 36.79 -14.64
C ALA A 262 -11.40 36.62 -13.99
N PRO A 263 -12.41 36.20 -14.77
CA PRO A 263 -13.75 35.99 -14.23
C PRO A 263 -13.73 34.84 -13.22
N LYS A 264 -14.39 35.02 -12.08
CA LYS A 264 -14.54 33.99 -11.05
C LYS A 264 -15.73 33.09 -11.39
N ILE A 265 -15.45 31.91 -11.92
CA ILE A 265 -16.48 30.93 -12.28
C ILE A 265 -16.29 29.68 -11.40
N PRO A 266 -17.10 29.49 -10.37
CA PRO A 266 -17.08 28.26 -9.60
C PRO A 266 -17.36 27.06 -10.49
N SER A 267 -16.64 25.96 -10.26
CA SER A 267 -16.77 24.72 -11.04
C SER A 267 -16.50 24.86 -12.54
N GLY A 268 -15.71 25.85 -12.94
CA GLY A 268 -15.29 26.07 -14.31
C GLY A 268 -13.80 26.36 -14.43
N VAL A 269 -13.26 26.15 -15.62
CA VAL A 269 -11.88 26.47 -15.99
C VAL A 269 -11.83 27.48 -17.11
N LEU A 270 -10.82 28.35 -17.10
CA LEU A 270 -10.59 29.37 -18.11
C LEU A 270 -9.54 28.89 -19.12
N ILE A 271 -9.80 29.08 -20.40
CA ILE A 271 -8.89 28.71 -21.49
C ILE A 271 -8.71 29.90 -22.45
N PRO A 272 -7.51 30.50 -22.56
CA PRO A 272 -6.33 30.27 -21.72
C PRO A 272 -6.50 30.86 -20.31
N ALA A 273 -5.94 30.18 -19.30
CA ALA A 273 -5.97 30.68 -17.92
C ALA A 273 -4.93 31.80 -17.74
N LYS A 274 -5.41 33.02 -17.49
CA LYS A 274 -4.59 34.20 -17.23
C LYS A 274 -5.15 34.95 -16.02
N PRO A 275 -4.32 35.69 -15.27
CA PRO A 275 -4.80 36.54 -14.18
C PRO A 275 -5.59 37.75 -14.67
N VAL A 276 -5.27 38.24 -15.92
CA VAL A 276 -5.96 39.33 -16.59
C VAL A 276 -6.00 39.12 -18.09
N TYR A 277 -6.97 39.76 -18.72
CA TYR A 277 -7.19 39.77 -20.17
C TYR A 277 -7.25 41.22 -20.67
N ALA A 278 -6.69 41.46 -21.82
CA ALA A 278 -6.75 42.80 -22.44
C ALA A 278 -8.18 43.07 -22.96
N LYS A 279 -8.53 44.34 -23.07
CA LYS A 279 -9.76 44.79 -23.72
C LYS A 279 -9.89 44.17 -25.12
N GLY A 280 -11.02 43.54 -25.43
CA GLY A 280 -11.29 42.82 -26.67
C GLY A 280 -10.76 41.39 -26.71
N GLU A 281 -10.01 40.96 -25.72
CA GLU A 281 -9.55 39.58 -25.61
C GLU A 281 -10.70 38.66 -25.13
N SER A 282 -10.80 37.47 -25.72
CA SER A 282 -11.81 36.49 -25.39
C SER A 282 -11.22 35.34 -24.60
N VAL A 283 -11.98 34.82 -23.68
CA VAL A 283 -11.66 33.62 -22.90
C VAL A 283 -12.79 32.61 -23.02
N GLN A 284 -12.42 31.36 -23.21
CA GLN A 284 -13.36 30.24 -23.16
C GLN A 284 -13.48 29.75 -21.73
N ILE A 285 -14.70 29.69 -21.26
CA ILE A 285 -15.03 29.14 -19.93
C ILE A 285 -15.62 27.75 -20.18
N ARG A 286 -14.99 26.74 -19.60
CA ARG A 286 -15.45 25.36 -19.67
C ARG A 286 -15.86 24.88 -18.29
N CYS A 287 -17.07 24.36 -18.15
CA CYS A 287 -17.52 23.77 -16.90
C CYS A 287 -16.78 22.45 -16.63
N ASN A 288 -16.53 22.15 -15.37
CA ASN A 288 -15.95 20.88 -14.93
C ASN A 288 -16.88 19.71 -15.34
N ALA A 289 -16.34 18.48 -15.39
CA ALA A 289 -17.12 17.30 -15.71
C ALA A 289 -18.35 17.17 -14.79
N GLY A 290 -19.53 16.91 -15.39
CA GLY A 290 -20.80 16.85 -14.66
C GLY A 290 -21.44 18.21 -14.35
N CYS A 291 -20.88 19.31 -14.84
CA CYS A 291 -21.41 20.65 -14.68
C CYS A 291 -21.74 21.26 -16.05
N SER A 292 -22.74 22.11 -16.10
CA SER A 292 -23.14 22.84 -17.31
C SER A 292 -23.64 24.25 -17.00
N PHE A 293 -23.68 25.09 -18.01
CA PHE A 293 -24.35 26.38 -17.95
C PHE A 293 -25.88 26.20 -17.92
N PRO A 294 -26.64 27.24 -17.54
CA PRO A 294 -28.10 27.15 -17.47
C PRO A 294 -28.80 26.76 -18.77
N ASP A 295 -28.15 27.00 -19.92
CA ASP A 295 -28.63 26.59 -21.27
C ASP A 295 -28.25 25.14 -21.62
N GLY A 296 -27.60 24.41 -20.74
CA GLY A 296 -27.10 23.04 -20.92
C GLY A 296 -25.77 22.93 -21.67
N SER A 297 -25.16 24.06 -22.09
CA SER A 297 -23.84 24.04 -22.75
C SER A 297 -22.74 23.77 -21.73
N ALA A 298 -21.65 23.10 -22.14
CA ALA A 298 -20.48 22.85 -21.34
C ALA A 298 -19.42 23.94 -21.44
N GLU A 299 -19.53 24.80 -22.44
CA GLU A 299 -18.54 25.83 -22.76
C GLU A 299 -19.24 27.12 -23.22
N VAL A 300 -18.65 28.27 -22.86
CA VAL A 300 -19.06 29.60 -23.29
C VAL A 300 -17.83 30.45 -23.54
N THR A 301 -17.86 31.32 -24.53
CA THR A 301 -16.79 32.30 -24.76
C THR A 301 -17.30 33.69 -24.40
N VAL A 302 -16.52 34.37 -23.55
CA VAL A 302 -16.80 35.74 -23.13
C VAL A 302 -15.63 36.66 -23.51
N THR A 303 -15.92 37.92 -23.78
CA THR A 303 -14.94 38.90 -24.25
C THR A 303 -14.83 40.04 -23.24
N CYS A 304 -13.60 40.46 -22.94
CA CYS A 304 -13.33 41.62 -22.10
C CYS A 304 -13.82 42.90 -22.77
N GLN A 305 -14.79 43.53 -22.13
CA GLN A 305 -15.41 44.78 -22.60
C GLN A 305 -14.77 46.00 -21.99
N GLU A 306 -15.27 47.19 -22.34
CA GLU A 306 -14.86 48.43 -21.74
C GLU A 306 -15.16 48.50 -20.24
N GLN A 307 -14.40 49.28 -19.48
CA GLN A 307 -14.55 49.45 -18.03
C GLN A 307 -14.33 48.17 -17.23
N SER A 308 -13.41 47.30 -17.69
CA SER A 308 -13.05 46.05 -17.01
C SER A 308 -14.23 45.10 -16.79
N SER A 309 -15.18 45.07 -17.72
CA SER A 309 -16.40 44.28 -17.64
C SER A 309 -16.35 43.07 -18.55
N TRP A 310 -16.87 41.93 -18.08
CA TRP A 310 -17.11 40.72 -18.89
C TRP A 310 -18.52 40.65 -19.47
N GLY A 311 -19.38 41.67 -19.17
CA GLY A 311 -20.77 41.57 -19.42
C GLY A 311 -21.50 40.61 -18.47
N GLU A 312 -22.54 39.97 -18.95
CA GLU A 312 -23.29 39.02 -18.13
C GLU A 312 -22.59 37.66 -18.09
N LEU A 313 -22.01 37.34 -16.93
CA LEU A 313 -21.35 36.05 -16.69
C LEU A 313 -22.37 35.00 -16.21
N GLN A 314 -22.42 33.90 -16.90
CA GLN A 314 -23.14 32.72 -16.43
C GLN A 314 -22.26 31.85 -15.57
N HIS A 315 -22.86 31.10 -14.63
CA HIS A 315 -22.14 30.19 -13.74
C HIS A 315 -22.38 28.73 -14.10
N CYS A 316 -21.35 27.91 -13.93
CA CYS A 316 -21.50 26.47 -14.06
C CYS A 316 -22.31 25.91 -12.91
N SER A 317 -23.42 25.25 -13.25
CA SER A 317 -24.24 24.48 -12.31
C SER A 317 -23.91 23.02 -12.47
N CYS A 318 -23.46 22.38 -11.39
CA CYS A 318 -23.26 20.95 -11.41
C CYS A 318 -24.60 20.28 -11.09
N GLU A 319 -25.08 19.40 -11.96
CA GLU A 319 -26.18 18.53 -11.59
C GLU A 319 -25.69 17.75 -10.37
N SER A 320 -26.28 18.04 -9.24
CA SER A 320 -26.08 17.25 -8.06
C SER A 320 -26.64 15.86 -8.34
N GLU A 321 -25.82 14.93 -8.83
CA GLU A 321 -26.11 13.53 -8.59
C GLU A 321 -26.18 13.37 -7.07
N GLY A 322 -27.42 13.54 -6.55
CA GLY A 322 -27.78 13.42 -5.17
C GLY A 322 -26.71 13.99 -4.22
N SER A 323 -26.80 15.27 -3.92
CA SER A 323 -26.03 15.89 -2.85
C SER A 323 -26.16 15.02 -1.60
N GLY A 324 -25.13 14.22 -1.32
CA GLY A 324 -25.09 13.37 -0.13
C GLY A 324 -25.28 14.27 1.10
N SER A 325 -26.26 13.97 1.92
CA SER A 325 -26.36 14.61 3.23
C SER A 325 -25.32 13.99 4.18
N THR A 326 -24.76 14.80 5.08
CA THR A 326 -23.89 14.27 6.12
C THR A 326 -24.64 13.24 6.96
N PRO A 327 -24.18 11.98 7.03
CA PRO A 327 -24.83 11.00 7.89
C PRO A 327 -24.73 11.42 9.35
N VAL A 328 -25.83 11.28 10.07
CA VAL A 328 -25.89 11.57 11.50
C VAL A 328 -25.80 10.25 12.26
N ILE A 329 -24.90 10.19 13.23
CA ILE A 329 -24.79 9.05 14.15
C ILE A 329 -25.23 9.48 15.56
N SER A 330 -25.98 8.61 16.23
CA SER A 330 -26.35 8.83 17.63
C SER A 330 -25.11 8.68 18.52
N HIS A 331 -24.95 9.60 19.48
CA HIS A 331 -23.86 9.59 20.46
C HIS A 331 -22.44 9.73 19.85
N GLY A 332 -22.34 10.35 18.68
CA GLY A 332 -21.09 10.68 18.03
C GLY A 332 -21.20 11.92 17.15
N ARG A 333 -20.09 12.28 16.54
CA ARG A 333 -19.99 13.45 15.66
C ARG A 333 -19.00 13.18 14.52
N VAL A 334 -19.12 13.97 13.47
CA VAL A 334 -18.09 14.06 12.42
C VAL A 334 -16.96 14.96 12.94
N ILE A 335 -15.73 14.47 12.87
CA ILE A 335 -14.53 15.21 13.30
C ILE A 335 -13.71 15.72 12.12
N ASP A 336 -13.88 15.14 10.93
CA ASP A 336 -13.17 15.54 9.73
C ASP A 336 -14.01 15.27 8.48
N GLY A 337 -13.77 16.07 7.42
CA GLY A 337 -14.41 15.90 6.12
C GLY A 337 -15.86 16.39 6.03
N GLN A 338 -16.40 17.08 7.04
CA GLN A 338 -17.78 17.60 6.98
C GLN A 338 -17.92 18.69 5.91
N LYS A 339 -18.88 18.49 5.00
CA LYS A 339 -19.20 19.42 3.91
C LYS A 339 -20.72 19.63 3.81
N SER A 340 -21.12 20.71 3.15
CA SER A 340 -22.54 20.95 2.81
C SER A 340 -23.04 20.07 1.68
N SER A 341 -22.12 19.56 0.84
CA SER A 341 -22.39 18.62 -0.26
C SER A 341 -21.16 17.74 -0.48
N TYR A 342 -21.37 16.51 -0.89
CA TYR A 342 -20.32 15.52 -1.09
C TYR A 342 -20.21 15.09 -2.53
N SER A 343 -18.96 14.94 -3.00
CA SER A 343 -18.59 14.40 -4.30
C SER A 343 -18.08 12.97 -4.18
N LEU A 344 -18.14 12.21 -5.26
CA LEU A 344 -17.55 10.87 -5.33
C LEU A 344 -16.10 10.88 -4.81
N GLY A 345 -15.81 10.00 -3.87
CA GLY A 345 -14.49 9.91 -3.27
C GLY A 345 -14.28 10.71 -1.99
N ASP A 346 -15.20 11.61 -1.62
CA ASP A 346 -15.11 12.34 -0.36
C ASP A 346 -15.16 11.41 0.84
N ILE A 347 -14.31 11.67 1.82
CA ILE A 347 -14.19 10.87 3.03
C ILE A 347 -14.62 11.70 4.23
N ILE A 348 -15.37 11.10 5.14
CA ILE A 348 -15.71 11.69 6.44
C ILE A 348 -15.26 10.75 7.57
N THR A 349 -14.90 11.34 8.70
CA THR A 349 -14.41 10.61 9.87
C THR A 349 -15.31 10.88 11.06
N PHE A 350 -15.71 9.82 11.76
CA PHE A 350 -16.57 9.87 12.94
C PHE A 350 -15.80 9.60 14.23
N GLU A 351 -16.28 10.21 15.31
CA GLU A 351 -15.85 9.96 16.67
C GLU A 351 -17.06 9.80 17.58
N CYS A 352 -17.01 8.86 18.50
CA CYS A 352 -18.05 8.71 19.53
C CYS A 352 -17.80 9.64 20.72
N TYR A 353 -18.88 10.08 21.36
CA TYR A 353 -18.77 10.81 22.62
C TYR A 353 -18.21 9.91 23.74
N PRO A 354 -17.61 10.50 24.79
CA PRO A 354 -17.10 9.74 25.93
C PRO A 354 -18.13 8.78 26.51
N GLY A 355 -17.73 7.55 26.76
CA GLY A 355 -18.60 6.47 27.24
C GLY A 355 -19.22 5.60 26.14
N TYR A 356 -18.98 5.91 24.87
CA TYR A 356 -19.44 5.11 23.72
C TYR A 356 -18.26 4.59 22.92
N THR A 357 -18.41 3.40 22.35
CA THR A 357 -17.43 2.74 21.50
C THR A 357 -17.95 2.70 20.07
N LEU A 358 -17.10 3.03 19.11
CA LEU A 358 -17.44 3.00 17.70
C LEU A 358 -17.51 1.54 17.20
N HIS A 359 -18.62 1.21 16.56
CA HIS A 359 -18.84 -0.05 15.86
C HIS A 359 -18.94 0.20 14.36
N GLY A 360 -18.04 -0.32 13.59
CA GLY A 360 -17.82 -0.06 12.18
C GLY A 360 -16.53 0.71 11.96
N GLU A 361 -16.27 1.08 10.70
CA GLU A 361 -15.10 1.87 10.34
C GLU A 361 -15.31 3.34 10.70
N ALA A 362 -14.28 3.97 11.27
CA ALA A 362 -14.32 5.38 11.61
C ALA A 362 -14.39 6.29 10.38
N GLN A 363 -13.83 5.85 9.27
CA GLN A 363 -13.81 6.56 7.99
C GLN A 363 -14.71 5.88 6.98
N ILE A 364 -15.58 6.67 6.35
CA ILE A 364 -16.44 6.21 5.27
C ILE A 364 -16.31 7.14 4.07
N GLN A 365 -16.45 6.57 2.87
CA GLN A 365 -16.28 7.27 1.61
C GLN A 365 -17.62 7.39 0.88
N TYR A 366 -17.88 8.57 0.32
CA TYR A 366 -19.06 8.81 -0.51
C TYR A 366 -18.91 8.17 -1.89
N ILE A 367 -19.87 7.34 -2.28
CA ILE A 367 -19.89 6.63 -3.57
C ILE A 367 -21.03 7.09 -4.50
N GLY A 368 -21.68 8.21 -4.19
CA GLY A 368 -22.81 8.72 -4.94
C GLY A 368 -24.17 8.24 -4.43
N ASN A 369 -25.26 8.81 -4.95
CA ASN A 369 -26.63 8.42 -4.60
C ASN A 369 -26.95 8.38 -3.10
N ASN A 370 -26.36 9.27 -2.33
CA ASN A 370 -26.47 9.31 -0.86
C ASN A 370 -26.01 8.00 -0.18
N GLN A 371 -25.07 7.28 -0.80
CA GLN A 371 -24.51 6.04 -0.29
C GLN A 371 -23.08 6.22 0.19
N TRP A 372 -22.74 5.53 1.27
CA TRP A 372 -21.44 5.56 1.91
C TRP A 372 -20.88 4.15 2.08
N VAL A 373 -19.58 3.98 1.86
CA VAL A 373 -18.87 2.70 2.00
C VAL A 373 -17.60 2.90 2.84
N PRO A 374 -17.36 2.05 3.82
CA PRO A 374 -18.27 1.06 4.40
C PRO A 374 -19.52 1.71 5.02
N ALA A 375 -20.46 0.91 5.51
CA ALA A 375 -21.69 1.42 6.11
C ALA A 375 -21.42 2.41 7.26
N VAL A 376 -22.34 3.37 7.44
CA VAL A 376 -22.24 4.37 8.51
C VAL A 376 -22.07 3.69 9.87
N PRO A 377 -21.03 4.02 10.64
CA PRO A 377 -20.77 3.39 11.94
C PRO A 377 -21.82 3.78 12.99
N ALA A 378 -21.87 3.01 14.06
CA ALA A 378 -22.73 3.27 15.20
C ALA A 378 -21.91 3.44 16.49
N CYS A 379 -22.30 4.36 17.34
CA CYS A 379 -21.73 4.53 18.68
C CYS A 379 -22.58 3.80 19.70
N LEU A 380 -22.05 2.71 20.26
CA LEU A 380 -22.72 1.91 21.28
C LEU A 380 -22.10 2.15 22.65
N LEU A 381 -22.93 2.09 23.68
CA LEU A 381 -22.48 2.29 25.06
C LEU A 381 -21.36 1.28 25.41
N SER A 382 -20.22 1.78 25.91
CA SER A 382 -19.07 0.94 26.29
C SER A 382 -19.45 0.04 27.45
N LYS A 383 -19.34 -1.28 27.28
CA LYS A 383 -19.68 -2.27 28.34
C LYS A 383 -18.88 -2.08 29.64
N CYS A 384 -17.70 -1.44 29.57
CA CYS A 384 -16.91 -1.11 30.76
C CYS A 384 -17.56 -0.08 31.70
N PHE A 385 -18.43 0.77 31.19
CA PHE A 385 -19.10 1.78 32.03
C PHE A 385 -20.13 1.12 32.97
N PHE A 386 -20.77 0.03 32.52
CA PHE A 386 -21.75 -0.72 33.33
C PHE A 386 -21.11 -1.59 34.43
N LEU A 387 -19.85 -1.98 34.28
CA LEU A 387 -19.14 -2.81 35.27
C LEU A 387 -18.51 -2.00 36.41
N LEU A 388 -18.32 -0.69 36.24
CA LEU A 388 -17.72 0.18 37.26
C LEU A 388 -18.77 0.88 38.11
N LEU A 389 -19.96 1.21 37.58
CA LEU A 389 -21.03 1.84 38.33
C LEU A 389 -21.46 1.08 39.60
N PRO A 390 -21.74 -0.25 39.52
CA PRO A 390 -22.15 -0.97 40.72
C PRO A 390 -21.03 -1.08 41.75
N LYS A 391 -19.76 -1.19 41.30
CA LYS A 391 -18.60 -1.26 42.21
C LYS A 391 -18.37 0.08 42.95
N VAL A 392 -18.49 1.18 42.22
CA VAL A 392 -18.35 2.54 42.83
C VAL A 392 -19.49 2.81 43.84
N ILE A 393 -20.73 2.45 43.51
CA ILE A 393 -21.88 2.60 44.40
C ILE A 393 -21.69 1.76 45.67
N VAL A 394 -21.23 0.50 45.53
CA VAL A 394 -20.96 -0.37 46.69
C VAL A 394 -19.87 0.23 47.58
N VAL A 395 -18.77 0.71 46.99
CA VAL A 395 -17.67 1.35 47.79
C VAL A 395 -18.19 2.61 48.53
N VAL A 396 -18.96 3.46 47.86
CA VAL A 396 -19.53 4.66 48.50
C VAL A 396 -20.49 4.28 49.63
N VAL A 397 -21.34 3.29 49.44
CA VAL A 397 -22.28 2.81 50.49
C VAL A 397 -21.51 2.22 51.68
N VAL A 398 -20.44 1.45 51.44
CA VAL A 398 -19.59 0.87 52.49
C VAL A 398 -18.86 1.97 53.27
N LEU A 399 -18.35 2.98 52.58
CA LEU A 399 -17.67 4.12 53.23
C LEU A 399 -18.67 4.99 54.07
N LEU A 400 -19.87 5.20 53.56
CA LEU A 400 -20.92 5.92 54.32
C LEU A 400 -21.39 5.10 55.54
N ALA A 401 -21.54 3.80 55.42
CA ALA A 401 -21.87 2.91 56.52
C ALA A 401 -20.76 2.90 57.58
N ALA A 402 -19.48 2.77 57.14
CA ALA A 402 -18.32 2.83 58.05
C ALA A 402 -18.24 4.20 58.75
N PHE A 403 -18.46 5.29 58.06
CA PHE A 403 -18.49 6.62 58.64
C PHE A 403 -19.62 6.79 59.66
N TRP A 404 -20.82 6.23 59.33
CA TRP A 404 -21.97 6.27 60.26
C TRP A 404 -21.72 5.44 61.53
N ILE A 405 -21.13 4.25 61.37
CA ILE A 405 -20.70 3.38 62.50
C ILE A 405 -19.64 4.09 63.34
N TYR A 406 -18.61 4.65 62.71
CA TYR A 406 -17.59 5.44 63.40
C TYR A 406 -18.19 6.60 64.20
N LYS A 407 -19.07 7.39 63.57
CA LYS A 407 -19.78 8.51 64.24
C LYS A 407 -20.64 8.03 65.42
N LYS A 408 -21.32 6.89 65.28
CA LYS A 408 -22.15 6.33 66.35
C LYS A 408 -21.33 5.79 67.55
N PHE A 409 -20.19 5.19 67.29
CA PHE A 409 -19.33 4.67 68.34
C PHE A 409 -18.51 5.77 69.08
N PHE A 410 -18.09 6.78 68.39
CA PHE A 410 -17.28 7.87 69.00
C PHE A 410 -18.11 9.04 69.54
N SER A 411 -19.39 9.14 69.15
CA SER A 411 -20.31 10.15 69.73
C SER A 411 -21.01 9.69 71.03
N GLN A 412 -20.77 8.44 71.47
CA GLN A 412 -21.29 7.95 72.76
C GLN A 412 -20.25 7.96 73.87
N ASN A 413 -19.01 8.36 73.62
CA ASN A 413 -17.94 8.41 74.62
C ASN A 413 -17.36 9.82 74.79
N GLY A 414 -18.16 10.86 74.57
CA GLY A 414 -17.82 12.25 74.88
C GLY A 414 -18.90 12.92 75.70
#